data_b1ccf47a01a75810edcb45c4a134f52b
#
_entry.id   b1ccf47a01a75810edcb45c4a134f52b
#
_cell.length_a   1.000
_cell.length_b   1.000
_cell.length_c   1.000
_cell.angle_alpha   90.00
_cell.angle_beta   90.00
_cell.angle_gamma   90.00
#
_symmetry.space_group_name_H-M   'P 1'
#
loop_
_entity.id
_entity.type
_entity.pdbx_description
1 polymer ?
#
loop_
_entity_poly.entity_id
_entity_poly.type
_entity_poly.pdbx_seq_one_letter_code
_entity_poly.pdbx_strand_id
1 'polypeptide(L)'
;MSLKDKYAELLKLGEELHLTGSKVAEEAGKLKVWGTAEYQLQKDKFWDKVKTYSGWENDLVADIKVEKTDAYGVYVVKSGGSLSKNAKDVYDNGGLYNKIYEANKATIGDNPNLIKPGQKLLIPNR
;
A
#
# COMPACT_ATOMS: atom_id res chain seq x y z
N MET A 1 -3.79 26.79 -10.03
CA MET A 1 -3.39 25.70 -9.12
C MET A 1 -2.45 24.75 -9.84
N SER A 2 -1.30 24.44 -9.26
CA SER A 2 -0.34 23.54 -9.88
C SER A 2 -0.79 22.08 -9.72
N LEU A 3 -0.24 21.19 -10.54
CA LEU A 3 -0.49 19.76 -10.40
C LEU A 3 0.04 19.22 -9.07
N LYS A 4 1.15 19.78 -8.56
CA LYS A 4 1.65 19.42 -7.24
C LYS A 4 0.62 19.72 -6.14
N ASP A 5 -0.08 20.83 -6.25
CA ASP A 5 -1.14 21.19 -5.29
C ASP A 5 -2.34 20.25 -5.41
N LYS A 6 -2.75 19.95 -6.64
CA LYS A 6 -3.87 19.04 -6.90
C LYS A 6 -3.60 17.64 -6.30
N TYR A 7 -2.38 17.15 -6.43
CA TYR A 7 -1.99 15.80 -6.01
C TYR A 7 -1.21 15.80 -4.69
N ALA A 8 -1.31 16.86 -3.88
CA ALA A 8 -0.57 16.97 -2.62
C ALA A 8 -0.80 15.79 -1.67
N GLU A 9 -2.05 15.32 -1.55
CA GLU A 9 -2.37 14.17 -0.70
C GLU A 9 -1.76 12.88 -1.23
N LEU A 10 -1.68 12.72 -2.56
CA LEU A 10 -1.04 11.58 -3.19
C LEU A 10 0.47 11.57 -2.88
N LEU A 11 1.11 12.72 -2.97
CA LEU A 11 2.54 12.84 -2.68
C LEU A 11 2.82 12.55 -1.21
N LYS A 12 1.93 12.99 -0.32
CA LYS A 12 2.02 12.68 1.11
C LYS A 12 1.86 11.18 1.36
N LEU A 13 0.93 10.53 0.67
CA LEU A 13 0.76 9.07 0.76
C LEU A 13 2.02 8.34 0.32
N GLY A 14 2.69 8.80 -0.74
CA GLY A 14 3.97 8.23 -1.18
C GLY A 14 5.02 8.24 -0.09
N GLU A 15 5.09 9.34 0.67
CA GLU A 15 5.99 9.43 1.83
C GLU A 15 5.57 8.44 2.94
N GLU A 16 4.29 8.35 3.22
CA GLU A 16 3.75 7.43 4.23
C GLU A 16 3.99 5.96 3.87
N LEU A 17 4.02 5.65 2.58
CA LEU A 17 4.31 4.31 2.07
C LEU A 17 5.81 3.99 2.05
N HIS A 18 6.65 4.96 2.44
CA HIS A 18 8.12 4.80 2.50
C HIS A 18 8.74 4.42 1.15
N LEU A 19 8.25 5.02 0.07
CA LEU A 19 8.86 4.83 -1.25
C LEU A 19 10.28 5.37 -1.24
N THR A 20 11.22 4.59 -1.75
CA THR A 20 12.63 4.98 -1.82
C THR A 20 12.97 5.55 -3.19
N GLY A 21 14.01 6.41 -3.24
CA GLY A 21 14.45 7.02 -4.49
C GLY A 21 13.38 7.86 -5.17
N SER A 22 12.42 8.38 -4.40
CA SER A 22 11.29 9.10 -4.97
C SER A 22 11.70 10.46 -5.51
N LYS A 23 11.15 10.78 -6.68
CA LYS A 23 11.32 12.07 -7.35
C LYS A 23 9.97 12.54 -7.88
N VAL A 24 9.78 13.85 -7.86
CA VAL A 24 8.58 14.48 -8.41
C VAL A 24 8.99 15.62 -9.29
N ALA A 25 8.45 15.69 -10.50
CA ALA A 25 8.69 16.80 -11.42
C ALA A 25 7.41 17.16 -12.15
N GLU A 26 7.19 18.44 -12.39
CA GLU A 26 6.07 18.92 -13.16
C GLU A 26 6.61 19.44 -14.49
N GLU A 27 6.31 18.72 -15.58
CA GLU A 27 6.84 19.02 -16.91
C GLU A 27 5.75 18.83 -17.98
N ALA A 28 5.73 19.75 -18.94
CA ALA A 28 4.84 19.67 -20.11
C ALA A 28 3.37 19.45 -19.73
N GLY A 29 2.91 20.07 -18.64
CA GLY A 29 1.53 19.94 -18.17
C GLY A 29 1.22 18.63 -17.49
N LYS A 30 2.25 17.85 -17.12
CA LYS A 30 2.11 16.57 -16.41
C LYS A 30 2.94 16.53 -15.15
N LEU A 31 2.42 15.86 -14.14
CA LEU A 31 3.14 15.56 -12.91
C LEU A 31 3.80 14.19 -13.08
N LYS A 32 5.11 14.14 -13.01
CA LYS A 32 5.87 12.89 -13.10
C LYS A 32 6.33 12.49 -11.71
N VAL A 33 6.06 11.23 -11.35
CA VAL A 33 6.40 10.68 -10.04
C VAL A 33 7.17 9.37 -10.23
N TRP A 34 8.32 9.27 -9.58
CA TRP A 34 9.14 8.05 -9.57
C TRP A 34 9.33 7.60 -8.14
N GLY A 35 9.49 6.30 -7.95
CA GLY A 35 9.83 5.74 -6.66
C GLY A 35 9.91 4.23 -6.71
N THR A 36 10.39 3.64 -5.62
CA THR A 36 10.46 2.19 -5.46
C THR A 36 9.72 1.81 -4.19
N ALA A 37 8.71 0.95 -4.34
CA ALA A 37 7.99 0.37 -3.21
C ALA A 37 8.72 -0.89 -2.75
N GLU A 38 8.75 -1.14 -1.44
CA GLU A 38 9.35 -2.36 -0.91
C GLU A 38 8.57 -3.58 -1.37
N TYR A 39 7.23 -3.50 -1.35
CA TYR A 39 6.33 -4.59 -1.75
C TYR A 39 5.23 -4.08 -2.67
N GLN A 40 4.60 -5.01 -3.39
CA GLN A 40 3.50 -4.70 -4.30
C GLN A 40 2.32 -4.01 -3.61
N LEU A 41 2.07 -4.32 -2.34
CA LEU A 41 0.98 -3.71 -1.58
C LEU A 41 1.10 -2.18 -1.56
N GLN A 42 2.31 -1.64 -1.32
CA GLN A 42 2.52 -0.20 -1.30
C GLN A 42 2.27 0.43 -2.66
N LYS A 43 2.73 -0.23 -3.72
CA LYS A 43 2.47 0.22 -5.10
C LYS A 43 0.98 0.25 -5.40
N ASP A 44 0.25 -0.80 -5.00
CA ASP A 44 -1.20 -0.88 -5.22
C ASP A 44 -1.94 0.21 -4.46
N LYS A 45 -1.56 0.49 -3.21
CA LYS A 45 -2.15 1.56 -2.42
C LYS A 45 -1.91 2.92 -3.06
N PHE A 46 -0.73 3.15 -3.61
CA PHE A 46 -0.40 4.38 -4.34
C PHE A 46 -1.33 4.53 -5.56
N TRP A 47 -1.46 3.50 -6.38
CA TRP A 47 -2.30 3.53 -7.56
C TRP A 47 -3.79 3.64 -7.24
N ASP A 48 -4.26 3.01 -6.15
CA ASP A 48 -5.64 3.16 -5.71
C ASP A 48 -5.96 4.62 -5.41
N LYS A 49 -5.03 5.34 -4.78
CA LYS A 49 -5.19 6.77 -4.53
C LYS A 49 -5.18 7.57 -5.82
N VAL A 50 -4.28 7.27 -6.75
CA VAL A 50 -4.20 7.93 -8.06
C VAL A 50 -5.55 7.88 -8.75
N LYS A 51 -6.17 6.71 -8.77
CA LYS A 51 -7.44 6.50 -9.47
C LYS A 51 -8.63 7.24 -8.84
N THR A 52 -8.46 7.80 -7.65
CA THR A 52 -9.50 8.65 -7.04
C THR A 52 -9.51 10.07 -7.60
N TYR A 53 -8.49 10.48 -8.34
CA TYR A 53 -8.41 11.82 -8.93
C TYR A 53 -9.01 11.83 -10.33
N SER A 54 -9.85 12.83 -10.60
CA SER A 54 -10.42 13.03 -11.93
C SER A 54 -9.32 13.51 -12.88
N GLY A 55 -9.23 12.90 -14.06
CA GLY A 55 -8.29 13.32 -15.10
C GLY A 55 -6.84 12.85 -14.89
N TRP A 56 -6.61 11.91 -13.97
CA TRP A 56 -5.26 11.45 -13.66
C TRP A 56 -4.53 10.86 -14.88
N GLU A 57 -5.25 10.27 -15.82
CA GLU A 57 -4.66 9.67 -17.03
C GLU A 57 -3.94 10.72 -17.89
N ASN A 58 -4.42 11.95 -17.85
CA ASN A 58 -3.83 13.07 -18.60
C ASN A 58 -2.83 13.88 -17.79
N ASP A 59 -3.01 13.93 -16.46
CA ASP A 59 -2.24 14.78 -15.57
C ASP A 59 -0.97 14.11 -15.05
N LEU A 60 -0.98 12.78 -14.91
CA LEU A 60 -0.01 12.06 -14.10
C LEU A 60 0.72 10.98 -14.90
N VAL A 61 2.04 10.94 -14.74
CA VAL A 61 2.86 9.81 -15.17
C VAL A 61 3.57 9.29 -13.91
N ALA A 62 3.30 8.06 -13.52
CA ALA A 62 3.91 7.46 -12.34
C ALA A 62 4.67 6.20 -12.73
N ASP A 63 5.91 6.09 -12.27
CA ASP A 63 6.76 4.92 -12.46
C ASP A 63 7.18 4.42 -11.07
N ILE A 64 6.40 3.51 -10.52
CA ILE A 64 6.64 2.93 -9.19
C ILE A 64 7.11 1.50 -9.39
N LYS A 65 8.35 1.23 -9.01
CA LYS A 65 8.94 -0.10 -9.08
C LYS A 65 8.72 -0.84 -7.77
N VAL A 66 8.80 -2.17 -7.81
CA VAL A 66 8.68 -3.02 -6.62
C VAL A 66 10.03 -3.70 -6.38
N GLU A 67 10.55 -3.54 -5.16
CA GLU A 67 11.86 -4.13 -4.79
C GLU A 67 11.76 -5.61 -4.47
N LYS A 68 10.74 -6.00 -3.68
CA LYS A 68 10.58 -7.38 -3.20
C LYS A 68 9.29 -7.99 -3.73
N THR A 69 9.38 -9.18 -4.30
CA THR A 69 8.24 -9.90 -4.88
C THR A 69 7.96 -11.22 -4.18
N ASP A 70 8.69 -11.55 -3.12
CA ASP A 70 8.52 -12.78 -2.34
C ASP A 70 7.29 -12.76 -1.42
N ALA A 71 6.72 -11.58 -1.20
CA ALA A 71 5.46 -11.39 -0.46
C ALA A 71 4.69 -10.23 -1.08
N TYR A 72 3.40 -10.11 -0.73
CA TYR A 72 2.59 -8.98 -1.18
C TYR A 72 2.91 -7.70 -0.40
N GLY A 73 3.10 -7.82 0.91
CA GLY A 73 3.42 -6.67 1.73
C GLY A 73 3.57 -7.00 3.21
N VAL A 74 3.66 -5.94 4.01
CA VAL A 74 3.66 -6.01 5.47
C VAL A 74 2.56 -5.08 5.96
N TYR A 75 1.75 -5.54 6.91
CA TYR A 75 0.63 -4.78 7.46
C TYR A 75 0.81 -4.59 8.96
N VAL A 76 0.61 -3.36 9.43
CA VAL A 76 0.63 -3.05 10.86
C VAL A 76 -0.81 -3.05 11.36
N VAL A 77 -1.10 -3.88 12.36
CA VAL A 77 -2.46 -4.02 12.90
C VAL A 77 -2.88 -2.72 13.58
N LYS A 78 -4.10 -2.28 13.26
CA LYS A 78 -4.70 -1.08 13.87
C LYS A 78 -5.58 -1.48 15.05
N SER A 79 -5.82 -0.53 15.95
CA SER A 79 -6.74 -0.73 17.08
C SER A 79 -8.12 -1.18 16.57
N GLY A 80 -8.68 -2.22 17.18
CA GLY A 80 -9.96 -2.79 16.76
C GLY A 80 -9.89 -3.64 15.50
N GLY A 81 -8.69 -3.93 14.99
CA GLY A 81 -8.51 -4.74 13.80
C GLY A 81 -8.78 -6.23 14.02
N SER A 82 -9.03 -6.94 12.93
CA SER A 82 -9.13 -8.40 12.89
C SER A 82 -8.46 -8.89 11.61
N LEU A 83 -8.13 -10.18 11.56
CA LEU A 83 -7.53 -10.74 10.33
C LEU A 83 -8.45 -10.63 9.13
N SER A 84 -9.76 -10.78 9.33
CA SER A 84 -10.75 -10.60 8.26
C SER A 84 -10.76 -9.17 7.75
N LYS A 85 -10.73 -8.18 8.63
CA LYS A 85 -10.63 -6.77 8.24
C LYS A 85 -9.32 -6.47 7.54
N ASN A 86 -8.21 -7.06 8.02
CA ASN A 86 -6.90 -6.90 7.39
C ASN A 86 -6.90 -7.49 5.97
N ALA A 87 -7.47 -8.68 5.79
CA ALA A 87 -7.58 -9.32 4.48
C ALA A 87 -8.44 -8.49 3.53
N LYS A 88 -9.52 -7.91 4.01
CA LYS A 88 -10.37 -7.00 3.22
C LYS A 88 -9.58 -5.78 2.76
N ASP A 89 -8.77 -5.22 3.66
CA ASP A 89 -7.97 -4.01 3.37
C ASP A 89 -6.85 -4.28 2.36
N VAL A 90 -6.15 -5.41 2.46
CA VAL A 90 -4.99 -5.70 1.62
C VAL A 90 -5.32 -6.50 0.36
N TYR A 91 -6.32 -7.37 0.41
CA TYR A 91 -6.73 -8.24 -0.72
C TYR A 91 -8.08 -7.86 -1.32
N ASP A 92 -8.78 -6.93 -0.72
CA ASP A 92 -10.18 -6.60 -1.03
C ASP A 92 -11.11 -7.82 -0.87
N ASN A 93 -10.74 -8.76 -0.01
CA ASN A 93 -11.49 -9.98 0.25
C ASN A 93 -11.23 -10.49 1.66
N GLY A 94 -12.20 -10.27 2.57
CA GLY A 94 -12.09 -10.70 3.97
C GLY A 94 -11.99 -12.22 4.14
N GLY A 95 -12.48 -12.99 3.17
CA GLY A 95 -12.38 -14.44 3.20
C GLY A 95 -10.97 -15.00 3.07
N LEU A 96 -10.01 -14.16 2.65
CA LEU A 96 -8.61 -14.58 2.52
C LEU A 96 -7.82 -14.45 3.83
N TYR A 97 -8.48 -14.21 4.96
CA TYR A 97 -7.81 -14.04 6.26
C TYR A 97 -6.94 -15.25 6.63
N ASN A 98 -7.29 -16.45 6.21
CA ASN A 98 -6.52 -17.66 6.49
C ASN A 98 -5.12 -17.61 5.90
N LYS A 99 -4.94 -16.99 4.74
CA LYS A 99 -3.62 -16.82 4.13
C LYS A 99 -2.71 -15.99 5.02
N ILE A 100 -3.26 -14.92 5.60
CA ILE A 100 -2.51 -14.05 6.52
C ILE A 100 -2.19 -14.82 7.80
N TYR A 101 -3.16 -15.53 8.35
CA TYR A 101 -2.95 -16.31 9.58
C TYR A 101 -1.86 -17.36 9.39
N GLU A 102 -1.92 -18.17 8.33
CA GLU A 102 -0.94 -19.21 8.07
C GLU A 102 0.49 -18.64 7.92
N ALA A 103 0.63 -17.50 7.27
CA ALA A 103 1.92 -16.86 7.09
C ALA A 103 2.49 -16.27 8.40
N ASN A 104 1.63 -16.01 9.39
CA ASN A 104 2.01 -15.32 10.63
C ASN A 104 1.73 -16.14 11.89
N LYS A 105 1.50 -17.42 11.74
CA LYS A 105 1.11 -18.31 12.84
C LYS A 105 2.11 -18.27 14.01
N ALA A 106 3.39 -18.19 13.70
CA ALA A 106 4.43 -18.09 14.73
C ALA A 106 4.34 -16.78 15.53
N THR A 107 3.86 -15.71 14.92
CA THR A 107 3.71 -14.40 15.56
C THR A 107 2.38 -14.29 16.31
N ILE A 108 1.30 -14.80 15.74
CA ILE A 108 -0.06 -14.68 16.27
C ILE A 108 -0.34 -15.77 17.32
N GLY A 109 0.17 -16.97 17.12
CA GLY A 109 -0.11 -18.13 17.96
C GLY A 109 -1.30 -18.92 17.45
N ASP A 110 -1.90 -19.74 18.32
CA ASP A 110 -2.95 -20.70 17.93
C ASP A 110 -4.32 -20.08 17.71
N ASN A 111 -4.52 -18.82 18.15
CA ASN A 111 -5.82 -18.17 18.03
C ASN A 111 -5.72 -16.97 17.07
N PRO A 112 -6.37 -17.04 15.89
CA PRO A 112 -6.31 -15.96 14.91
C PRO A 112 -6.96 -14.66 15.39
N ASN A 113 -7.73 -14.68 16.48
CA ASN A 113 -8.35 -13.49 17.05
C ASN A 113 -7.44 -12.75 18.04
N LEU A 114 -6.25 -13.29 18.35
CA LEU A 114 -5.32 -12.69 19.29
C LEU A 114 -4.27 -11.80 18.62
N ILE A 115 -4.71 -10.96 17.69
CA ILE A 115 -3.84 -9.94 17.09
C ILE A 115 -3.91 -8.65 17.92
N LYS A 116 -2.80 -7.92 17.94
CA LYS A 116 -2.66 -6.71 18.78
C LYS A 116 -2.30 -5.50 17.92
N PRO A 117 -2.78 -4.30 18.27
CA PRO A 117 -2.38 -3.08 17.57
C PRO A 117 -0.85 -2.92 17.59
N GLY A 118 -0.30 -2.49 16.46
CA GLY A 118 1.14 -2.33 16.27
C GLY A 118 1.87 -3.59 15.85
N GLN A 119 1.22 -4.75 15.87
CA GLN A 119 1.82 -6.00 15.43
C GLN A 119 2.02 -5.98 13.90
N LYS A 120 3.21 -6.39 13.45
CA LYS A 120 3.50 -6.46 12.01
C LYS A 120 3.19 -7.85 11.48
N LEU A 121 2.38 -7.91 10.44
CA LEU A 121 1.99 -9.15 9.78
C LEU A 121 2.55 -9.20 8.37
N LEU A 122 3.14 -10.33 8.00
CA LEU A 122 3.56 -10.57 6.63
C LEU A 122 2.33 -10.92 5.80
N ILE A 123 2.15 -10.23 4.68
CA ILE A 123 1.02 -10.46 3.77
C ILE A 123 1.54 -11.26 2.58
N PRO A 124 1.19 -12.54 2.47
CA PRO A 124 1.67 -13.37 1.35
C PRO A 124 1.04 -12.94 0.02
N ASN A 125 1.69 -13.32 -1.07
CA ASN A 125 1.11 -13.11 -2.39
C ASN A 125 -0.22 -13.87 -2.53
N ARG A 126 -1.12 -13.27 -3.27
CA ARG A 126 -2.46 -13.77 -3.50
C ARG A 126 -2.46 -15.10 -4.25
#